data_150a4d7e32d366eb556195a71c60f60f
#
_entry.id   150a4d7e32d366eb556195a71c60f60f
#
_cell.length_a   1.000
_cell.length_b   1.000
_cell.length_c   1.000
_cell.angle_alpha   90.00
_cell.angle_beta   90.00
_cell.angle_gamma   90.00
#
_symmetry.space_group_name_H-M   'P 1'
#
loop_
_entity.id
_entity.type
_entity.pdbx_description
1 polymer ?
#
loop_
_entity_poly.entity_id
_entity_poly.type
_entity_poly.pdbx_seq_one_letter_code
_entity_poly.pdbx_strand_id
1 'polypeptide(L)'
;MYTAKIKQSFQLLALIAVVTFSLQPVLAFDNSNGPDLPGDCSSIAVEEGNKLSFHAYARGVQIYKWNALTSMWDFVAPAANLYAEPNFFGEVGSHRAGPVWESKSGSLVEARRVQGTGCTPDPNAIAWILLSKHRTEGSGIFSSVTFIQRVNTTGGLAPTLPGLQHGEIKEIPYTAEYYFYRAENPNSN
;
A
#
# COMPACT_ATOMS: atom_id res chain seq x y z
N MET A 1 2.40 83.68 51.35
CA MET A 1 2.94 82.30 51.40
C MET A 1 2.03 81.42 50.56
N TYR A 2 2.34 81.22 49.28
CA TYR A 2 1.50 80.47 48.32
C TYR A 2 2.20 79.17 48.04
N THR A 3 1.62 78.06 48.43
CA THR A 3 2.08 76.72 48.10
C THR A 3 1.38 76.21 46.83
N ALA A 4 2.13 76.03 45.74
CA ALA A 4 1.66 75.48 44.49
C ALA A 4 1.59 73.93 44.57
N LYS A 5 0.40 73.36 44.34
CA LYS A 5 0.20 71.92 44.23
C LYS A 5 0.48 71.51 42.79
N ILE A 6 1.53 70.68 42.56
CA ILE A 6 1.84 70.07 41.31
C ILE A 6 0.94 68.82 41.17
N LYS A 7 0.05 68.81 40.13
CA LYS A 7 -0.69 67.63 39.75
C LYS A 7 0.17 66.79 38.75
N GLN A 8 0.63 65.64 39.20
CA GLN A 8 1.23 64.68 38.35
C GLN A 8 0.12 63.86 37.63
N SER A 9 0.02 64.02 36.30
CA SER A 9 -0.83 63.17 35.44
C SER A 9 -0.05 61.91 35.09
N PHE A 10 -0.49 60.77 35.60
CA PHE A 10 -0.02 59.48 35.15
C PHE A 10 -0.78 59.10 33.83
N GLN A 11 -0.09 59.15 32.71
CA GLN A 11 -0.59 58.56 31.47
C GLN A 11 -0.30 57.07 31.51
N LEU A 12 -1.36 56.30 31.57
CA LEU A 12 -1.31 54.84 31.43
C LEU A 12 -1.19 54.50 29.94
N LEU A 13 -0.01 54.12 29.45
CA LEU A 13 0.17 53.54 28.13
C LEU A 13 -0.31 52.09 28.15
N ALA A 14 -1.48 51.84 27.57
CA ALA A 14 -1.95 50.48 27.32
C ALA A 14 -1.21 49.90 26.10
N LEU A 15 -0.27 48.99 26.34
CA LEU A 15 0.35 48.18 25.28
C LEU A 15 -0.67 47.14 24.79
N ILE A 16 -1.26 47.36 23.64
CA ILE A 16 -2.07 46.33 22.94
C ILE A 16 -1.09 45.41 22.24
N ALA A 17 -0.86 44.23 22.81
CA ALA A 17 -0.14 43.16 22.15
C ALA A 17 -1.07 42.54 21.06
N VAL A 18 -0.83 42.87 19.80
CA VAL A 18 -1.48 42.24 18.68
C VAL A 18 -0.84 40.83 18.49
N VAL A 19 -1.51 39.82 19.01
CA VAL A 19 -1.12 38.41 18.72
C VAL A 19 -1.55 38.11 17.30
N THR A 20 -0.63 38.20 16.35
CA THR A 20 -0.84 37.69 14.97
C THR A 20 -0.79 36.19 15.03
N PHE A 21 -1.95 35.55 14.99
CA PHE A 21 -2.05 34.12 14.74
C PHE A 21 -1.66 33.88 13.27
N SER A 22 -0.41 33.47 13.04
CA SER A 22 -0.01 32.96 11.73
C SER A 22 -0.69 31.61 11.52
N LEU A 23 -1.74 31.58 10.69
CA LEU A 23 -2.28 30.37 10.10
C LEU A 23 -1.17 29.75 9.24
N GLN A 24 -0.40 28.83 9.79
CA GLN A 24 0.45 27.97 8.98
C GLN A 24 -0.46 27.09 8.15
N PRO A 25 -0.25 26.98 6.83
CA PRO A 25 -0.96 25.98 6.06
C PRO A 25 -0.63 24.63 6.64
N VAL A 26 -1.63 23.93 7.17
CA VAL A 26 -1.54 22.52 7.43
C VAL A 26 -1.29 21.90 6.06
N LEU A 27 -0.06 21.47 5.80
CA LEU A 27 0.22 20.61 4.66
C LEU A 27 -0.65 19.39 4.88
N ALA A 28 -1.76 19.31 4.16
CA ALA A 28 -2.51 18.10 4.03
C ALA A 28 -1.52 17.08 3.49
N PHE A 29 -1.20 16.05 4.27
CA PHE A 29 -0.52 14.89 3.74
C PHE A 29 -1.43 14.35 2.67
N ASP A 30 -1.04 14.56 1.42
CA ASP A 30 -1.72 13.99 0.27
C ASP A 30 -1.52 12.48 0.33
N ASN A 31 -2.46 11.78 1.00
CA ASN A 31 -2.53 10.32 1.04
C ASN A 31 -2.99 9.74 -0.31
N SER A 32 -3.03 10.53 -1.36
CA SER A 32 -3.35 10.10 -2.72
C SER A 32 -2.17 9.42 -3.42
N ASN A 33 -0.97 9.46 -2.82
CA ASN A 33 0.24 8.97 -3.47
C ASN A 33 0.30 7.43 -3.40
N GLY A 34 -0.13 6.79 -4.48
CA GLY A 34 0.24 5.42 -4.80
C GLY A 34 1.77 5.28 -4.93
N PRO A 35 2.26 4.09 -5.33
CA PRO A 35 3.69 3.85 -5.50
C PRO A 35 4.25 4.70 -6.63
N ASP A 36 5.53 5.05 -6.52
CA ASP A 36 6.27 5.64 -7.62
C ASP A 36 6.46 4.60 -8.73
N LEU A 37 5.92 4.87 -9.92
CA LEU A 37 5.98 3.95 -11.04
C LEU A 37 7.03 4.44 -12.05
N PRO A 38 8.10 3.66 -12.31
CA PRO A 38 9.00 3.93 -13.44
C PRO A 38 8.21 4.00 -14.75
N GLY A 39 8.72 4.70 -15.74
CA GLY A 39 8.00 4.96 -17.00
C GLY A 39 7.56 3.70 -17.77
N ASP A 40 8.35 2.62 -17.69
CA ASP A 40 8.02 1.30 -18.24
C ASP A 40 6.95 0.54 -17.45
N CYS A 41 6.60 1.01 -16.25
CA CYS A 41 5.56 0.45 -15.38
C CYS A 41 4.22 1.20 -15.48
N SER A 42 4.04 2.12 -16.40
CA SER A 42 2.79 2.89 -16.54
C SER A 42 1.55 2.00 -16.78
N SER A 43 1.73 0.81 -17.35
CA SER A 43 0.65 -0.14 -17.59
C SER A 43 -0.03 -0.66 -16.32
N ILE A 44 0.59 -0.50 -15.14
CA ILE A 44 -0.01 -0.89 -13.85
C ILE A 44 -0.58 0.31 -13.08
N ALA A 45 -0.64 1.49 -13.69
CA ALA A 45 -1.32 2.63 -13.09
C ALA A 45 -2.81 2.32 -12.85
N VAL A 46 -3.31 2.75 -11.71
CA VAL A 46 -4.74 2.58 -11.37
C VAL A 46 -5.56 3.62 -12.10
N GLU A 47 -6.72 3.23 -12.59
CA GLU A 47 -7.67 4.10 -13.30
C GLU A 47 -8.09 5.30 -12.44
N GLU A 48 -8.32 6.44 -13.09
CA GLU A 48 -8.90 7.63 -12.45
C GLU A 48 -10.21 7.30 -11.73
N GLY A 49 -10.55 8.10 -10.72
CA GLY A 49 -11.72 7.85 -9.86
C GLY A 49 -11.49 6.79 -8.77
N ASN A 50 -10.24 6.38 -8.56
CA ASN A 50 -9.83 5.54 -7.45
C ASN A 50 -8.77 6.24 -6.60
N LYS A 51 -8.81 6.03 -5.31
CA LYS A 51 -7.83 6.56 -4.36
C LYS A 51 -7.25 5.47 -3.48
N LEU A 52 -6.03 5.69 -3.01
CA LEU A 52 -5.39 4.80 -2.06
C LEU A 52 -6.24 4.67 -0.79
N SER A 53 -6.48 3.44 -0.38
CA SER A 53 -7.23 3.10 0.84
C SER A 53 -6.34 2.53 1.91
N PHE A 54 -5.38 1.69 1.49
CA PHE A 54 -4.51 0.96 2.42
C PHE A 54 -3.23 0.53 1.70
N HIS A 55 -2.12 0.54 2.44
CA HIS A 55 -0.82 0.04 1.99
C HIS A 55 -0.32 -1.01 2.97
N ALA A 56 0.22 -2.11 2.47
CA ALA A 56 0.80 -3.17 3.28
C ALA A 56 2.09 -3.72 2.68
N TYR A 57 3.01 -4.10 3.55
CA TYR A 57 4.24 -4.80 3.23
C TYR A 57 4.02 -6.31 3.38
N ALA A 58 4.42 -7.09 2.40
CA ALA A 58 4.27 -8.53 2.41
C ALA A 58 5.61 -9.25 2.51
N ARG A 59 5.66 -10.29 3.32
CA ARG A 59 6.79 -11.21 3.41
C ARG A 59 6.28 -12.64 3.50
N GLY A 60 6.82 -13.51 2.65
CA GLY A 60 6.41 -14.90 2.59
C GLY A 60 7.10 -15.66 1.47
N VAL A 61 6.41 -16.59 0.85
CA VAL A 61 6.92 -17.45 -0.20
C VAL A 61 5.99 -17.51 -1.41
N GLN A 62 6.59 -17.70 -2.58
CA GLN A 62 5.90 -18.19 -3.78
C GLN A 62 6.09 -19.70 -3.84
N ILE A 63 4.99 -20.44 -3.92
CA ILE A 63 5.00 -21.90 -3.93
C ILE A 63 4.97 -22.38 -5.38
N TYR A 64 5.90 -23.25 -5.73
CA TYR A 64 6.01 -23.86 -7.06
C TYR A 64 5.97 -25.37 -6.94
N LYS A 65 5.45 -26.02 -7.99
CA LYS A 65 5.39 -27.47 -8.11
C LYS A 65 6.06 -27.91 -9.41
N TRP A 66 7.01 -28.84 -9.30
CA TRP A 66 7.68 -29.37 -10.48
C TRP A 66 6.77 -30.23 -11.34
N ASN A 67 6.69 -29.91 -12.61
CA ASN A 67 5.96 -30.66 -13.61
C ASN A 67 6.96 -31.35 -14.53
N ALA A 68 7.22 -32.63 -14.29
CA ALA A 68 8.17 -33.40 -15.09
C ALA A 68 7.71 -33.60 -16.54
N LEU A 69 6.40 -33.46 -16.85
CA LEU A 69 5.89 -33.60 -18.22
C LEU A 69 6.26 -32.39 -19.08
N THR A 70 6.26 -31.19 -18.47
CA THR A 70 6.61 -29.94 -19.16
C THR A 70 8.05 -29.50 -18.90
N SER A 71 8.73 -30.18 -17.97
CA SER A 71 10.06 -29.77 -17.46
C SER A 71 10.08 -28.32 -16.94
N MET A 72 9.01 -27.91 -16.27
CA MET A 72 8.85 -26.56 -15.72
C MET A 72 8.32 -26.58 -14.30
N TRP A 73 8.59 -25.51 -13.58
CA TRP A 73 7.97 -25.22 -12.29
C TRP A 73 6.67 -24.47 -12.52
N ASP A 74 5.55 -25.11 -12.21
CA ASP A 74 4.24 -24.50 -12.24
C ASP A 74 4.03 -23.68 -10.95
N PHE A 75 3.60 -22.43 -11.08
CA PHE A 75 3.21 -21.62 -9.94
C PHE A 75 1.93 -22.17 -9.32
N VAL A 76 1.93 -22.35 -8.00
CA VAL A 76 0.79 -22.89 -7.24
C VAL A 76 0.05 -21.77 -6.51
N ALA A 77 0.75 -21.05 -5.64
CA ALA A 77 0.14 -20.04 -4.77
C ALA A 77 1.18 -19.15 -4.08
N PRO A 78 0.82 -17.94 -3.67
CA PRO A 78 1.54 -17.23 -2.63
C PRO A 78 1.14 -17.74 -1.25
N ALA A 79 2.03 -17.61 -0.28
CA ALA A 79 1.74 -17.71 1.15
C ALA A 79 2.56 -16.63 1.88
N ALA A 80 1.91 -15.55 2.28
CA ALA A 80 2.60 -14.41 2.90
C ALA A 80 1.75 -13.76 3.99
N ASN A 81 2.43 -13.18 4.98
CA ASN A 81 1.81 -12.28 5.94
C ASN A 81 1.91 -10.83 5.44
N LEU A 82 0.93 -10.03 5.81
CA LEU A 82 0.83 -8.61 5.52
C LEU A 82 1.12 -7.80 6.79
N TYR A 83 1.90 -6.75 6.64
CA TYR A 83 2.35 -5.90 7.72
C TYR A 83 2.05 -4.43 7.43
N ALA A 84 1.76 -3.65 8.47
CA ALA A 84 1.52 -2.22 8.36
C ALA A 84 2.81 -1.43 8.11
N GLU A 85 3.98 -1.96 8.52
CA GLU A 85 5.25 -1.25 8.50
C GLU A 85 6.33 -1.94 7.63
N PRO A 86 7.27 -1.17 7.05
CA PRO A 86 8.29 -1.68 6.11
C PRO A 86 9.28 -2.65 6.77
N ASN A 87 9.45 -2.60 8.08
CA ASN A 87 10.28 -3.52 8.87
C ASN A 87 9.56 -4.82 9.24
N PHE A 88 8.37 -5.05 8.67
CA PHE A 88 7.51 -6.20 8.91
C PHE A 88 7.03 -6.31 10.38
N PHE A 89 6.70 -5.17 10.99
CA PHE A 89 5.94 -5.09 12.24
C PHE A 89 4.47 -4.78 11.98
N GLY A 90 3.62 -5.05 12.99
CA GLY A 90 2.20 -4.77 12.88
C GLY A 90 1.52 -5.66 11.84
N GLU A 91 1.53 -6.98 12.04
CA GLU A 91 0.82 -7.91 11.15
C GLU A 91 -0.68 -7.60 11.08
N VAL A 92 -1.18 -7.34 9.88
CA VAL A 92 -2.56 -6.89 9.60
C VAL A 92 -3.39 -7.92 8.84
N GLY A 93 -2.77 -8.96 8.29
CA GLY A 93 -3.47 -9.97 7.52
C GLY A 93 -2.54 -10.93 6.79
N SER A 94 -3.10 -11.63 5.80
CA SER A 94 -2.39 -12.63 4.98
C SER A 94 -2.74 -12.53 3.50
N HIS A 95 -1.87 -13.10 2.66
CA HIS A 95 -2.09 -13.28 1.23
C HIS A 95 -1.88 -14.76 0.87
N ARG A 96 -2.86 -15.35 0.21
CA ARG A 96 -2.90 -16.79 -0.09
C ARG A 96 -3.47 -17.09 -1.48
N ALA A 97 -3.56 -18.38 -1.80
CA ALA A 97 -4.16 -18.86 -3.04
C ALA A 97 -5.52 -18.21 -3.32
N GLY A 98 -5.79 -17.95 -4.62
CA GLY A 98 -7.07 -17.44 -5.06
C GLY A 98 -7.02 -16.28 -6.06
N PRO A 99 -6.07 -15.34 -6.13
CA PRO A 99 -5.29 -14.70 -5.07
C PRO A 99 -6.18 -13.91 -4.10
N VAL A 100 -6.04 -14.19 -2.84
CA VAL A 100 -6.88 -13.66 -1.76
C VAL A 100 -6.01 -12.88 -0.77
N TRP A 101 -6.46 -11.72 -0.33
CA TRP A 101 -5.97 -10.97 0.82
C TRP A 101 -7.04 -10.96 1.89
N GLU A 102 -6.67 -11.34 3.09
CA GLU A 102 -7.57 -11.43 4.24
C GLU A 102 -6.98 -10.66 5.42
N SER A 103 -7.76 -9.76 6.01
CA SER A 103 -7.36 -9.00 7.19
C SER A 103 -7.57 -9.79 8.46
N LYS A 104 -6.84 -9.43 9.53
CA LYS A 104 -7.08 -10.02 10.87
C LYS A 104 -8.51 -9.79 11.40
N SER A 105 -9.22 -8.79 10.89
CA SER A 105 -10.62 -8.51 11.24
C SER A 105 -11.62 -9.34 10.43
N GLY A 106 -11.16 -10.18 9.50
CA GLY A 106 -12.00 -11.09 8.72
C GLY A 106 -12.55 -10.51 7.41
N SER A 107 -12.23 -9.24 7.07
CA SER A 107 -12.55 -8.74 5.73
C SER A 107 -11.59 -9.33 4.69
N LEU A 108 -12.13 -9.66 3.51
CA LEU A 108 -11.41 -10.36 2.46
C LEU A 108 -11.63 -9.68 1.11
N VAL A 109 -10.59 -9.67 0.27
CA VAL A 109 -10.67 -9.36 -1.16
C VAL A 109 -10.02 -10.47 -1.97
N GLU A 110 -10.74 -10.98 -2.96
CA GLU A 110 -10.21 -11.80 -4.05
C GLU A 110 -10.09 -10.93 -5.31
N ALA A 111 -8.94 -10.99 -5.99
CA ALA A 111 -8.71 -10.18 -7.18
C ALA A 111 -8.19 -11.02 -8.34
N ARG A 112 -8.20 -10.45 -9.54
CA ARG A 112 -7.66 -11.06 -10.75
C ARG A 112 -6.70 -10.10 -11.42
N ARG A 113 -5.61 -10.64 -11.96
CA ARG A 113 -4.66 -9.83 -12.73
C ARG A 113 -5.38 -9.15 -13.90
N VAL A 114 -5.16 -7.86 -14.08
CA VAL A 114 -5.61 -7.14 -15.26
C VAL A 114 -4.74 -7.57 -16.43
N GLN A 115 -5.37 -8.04 -17.51
CA GLN A 115 -4.70 -8.53 -18.73
C GLN A 115 -3.87 -7.42 -19.39
N GLY A 116 -2.69 -7.76 -19.87
CA GLY A 116 -1.82 -6.81 -20.57
C GLY A 116 -1.07 -5.83 -19.63
N THR A 117 -1.25 -5.95 -18.31
CA THR A 117 -0.53 -5.14 -17.33
C THR A 117 0.64 -5.89 -16.72
N GLY A 118 1.68 -5.14 -16.32
CA GLY A 118 2.83 -5.66 -15.59
C GLY A 118 4.14 -5.10 -16.11
N CYS A 119 5.12 -5.05 -15.23
CA CYS A 119 6.50 -4.69 -15.53
C CYS A 119 7.44 -5.44 -14.59
N THR A 120 8.73 -5.44 -14.91
CA THR A 120 9.75 -6.16 -14.14
C THR A 120 10.97 -5.28 -13.95
N PRO A 121 10.91 -4.28 -13.04
CA PRO A 121 12.04 -3.37 -12.78
C PRO A 121 13.28 -4.10 -12.26
N ASP A 122 13.08 -5.17 -11.48
CA ASP A 122 14.14 -6.07 -11.03
C ASP A 122 13.98 -7.43 -11.72
N PRO A 123 14.91 -7.84 -12.62
CA PRO A 123 14.85 -9.13 -13.29
C PRO A 123 15.02 -10.34 -12.34
N ASN A 124 15.47 -10.13 -11.10
CA ASN A 124 15.62 -11.16 -10.08
C ASN A 124 14.38 -11.30 -9.18
N ALA A 125 13.32 -10.57 -9.46
CA ALA A 125 12.10 -10.57 -8.68
C ALA A 125 10.84 -10.87 -9.53
N ILE A 126 9.79 -11.33 -8.86
CA ILE A 126 8.49 -11.48 -9.53
C ILE A 126 7.96 -10.13 -10.02
N ALA A 127 7.27 -10.12 -11.15
CA ALA A 127 6.78 -8.90 -11.79
C ALA A 127 5.89 -8.05 -10.87
N TRP A 128 5.94 -6.72 -11.06
CA TRP A 128 4.91 -5.81 -10.58
C TRP A 128 3.66 -5.98 -11.42
N ILE A 129 2.50 -5.94 -10.80
CA ILE A 129 1.22 -6.21 -11.49
C ILE A 129 0.09 -5.34 -10.93
N LEU A 130 -0.91 -5.10 -11.78
CA LEU A 130 -2.20 -4.57 -11.39
C LEU A 130 -3.23 -5.71 -11.34
N LEU A 131 -4.04 -5.70 -10.27
CA LEU A 131 -5.15 -6.62 -10.11
C LEU A 131 -6.44 -5.82 -9.90
N SER A 132 -7.54 -6.27 -10.47
CA SER A 132 -8.88 -5.76 -10.20
C SER A 132 -9.62 -6.69 -9.26
N LYS A 133 -10.46 -6.11 -8.41
CA LYS A 133 -11.32 -6.87 -7.50
C LYS A 133 -12.19 -7.84 -8.27
N HIS A 134 -12.23 -9.09 -7.84
CA HIS A 134 -13.23 -10.06 -8.25
C HIS A 134 -14.42 -10.07 -7.28
N ARG A 135 -14.16 -10.19 -5.97
CA ARG A 135 -15.17 -10.12 -4.91
C ARG A 135 -14.55 -9.66 -3.60
N THR A 136 -15.40 -9.19 -2.70
CA THR A 136 -15.05 -8.89 -1.30
C THR A 136 -16.04 -9.58 -0.37
N GLU A 137 -15.59 -9.94 0.85
CA GLU A 137 -16.41 -10.52 1.91
C GLU A 137 -16.06 -9.87 3.25
N GLY A 138 -17.02 -9.81 4.15
CA GLY A 138 -16.85 -9.23 5.49
C GLY A 138 -16.71 -7.72 5.49
N SER A 139 -16.92 -7.12 6.68
CA SER A 139 -16.70 -5.68 6.89
C SER A 139 -15.27 -5.43 7.31
N GLY A 140 -14.64 -4.37 6.80
CA GLY A 140 -13.28 -3.98 7.18
C GLY A 140 -12.48 -3.37 6.04
N ILE A 141 -11.15 -3.34 6.17
CA ILE A 141 -10.24 -2.62 5.27
C ILE A 141 -10.31 -3.08 3.81
N PHE A 142 -10.70 -4.33 3.55
CA PHE A 142 -10.79 -4.88 2.20
C PHE A 142 -12.20 -4.82 1.58
N SER A 143 -13.23 -4.40 2.34
CA SER A 143 -14.63 -4.44 1.88
C SER A 143 -14.93 -3.53 0.67
N SER A 144 -14.20 -2.44 0.48
CA SER A 144 -14.40 -1.47 -0.59
C SER A 144 -13.29 -1.45 -1.65
N VAL A 145 -12.37 -2.43 -1.61
CA VAL A 145 -11.25 -2.49 -2.56
C VAL A 145 -11.75 -2.67 -3.99
N THR A 146 -11.19 -1.88 -4.91
CA THR A 146 -11.44 -1.93 -6.37
C THR A 146 -10.23 -2.48 -7.11
N PHE A 147 -9.03 -1.98 -6.80
CA PHE A 147 -7.76 -2.38 -7.40
C PHE A 147 -6.72 -2.68 -6.35
N ILE A 148 -5.75 -3.51 -6.73
CA ILE A 148 -4.57 -3.84 -5.94
C ILE A 148 -3.35 -3.74 -6.86
N GLN A 149 -2.34 -2.97 -6.46
CA GLN A 149 -1.02 -3.00 -7.10
C GLN A 149 -0.08 -3.84 -6.25
N ARG A 150 0.66 -4.74 -6.88
CA ARG A 150 1.85 -5.38 -6.31
C ARG A 150 3.07 -4.75 -6.92
N VAL A 151 3.91 -4.13 -6.11
CA VAL A 151 5.12 -3.41 -6.50
C VAL A 151 6.28 -3.71 -5.54
N ASN A 152 7.46 -3.15 -5.79
CA ASN A 152 8.64 -3.23 -4.94
C ASN A 152 8.96 -4.68 -4.50
N THR A 153 8.85 -5.59 -5.47
CA THR A 153 9.04 -7.01 -5.23
C THR A 153 10.52 -7.36 -5.10
N THR A 154 10.82 -8.34 -4.26
CA THR A 154 12.13 -9.00 -4.20
C THR A 154 11.97 -10.51 -4.28
N GLY A 155 12.82 -11.21 -5.00
CA GLY A 155 12.82 -12.66 -5.09
C GLY A 155 11.53 -13.26 -5.66
N GLY A 156 11.19 -14.46 -5.22
CA GLY A 156 9.95 -15.15 -5.58
C GLY A 156 9.91 -15.81 -6.94
N LEU A 157 10.96 -15.73 -7.76
CA LEU A 157 11.02 -16.40 -9.07
C LEU A 157 11.06 -17.93 -8.93
N ALA A 158 10.52 -18.62 -9.93
CA ALA A 158 10.63 -20.07 -10.01
C ALA A 158 12.10 -20.52 -9.98
N PRO A 159 12.41 -21.68 -9.39
CA PRO A 159 13.78 -22.24 -9.43
C PRO A 159 14.27 -22.43 -10.86
N THR A 160 15.55 -22.19 -11.12
CA THR A 160 16.17 -22.38 -12.44
C THR A 160 16.59 -23.83 -12.68
N LEU A 161 16.89 -24.58 -11.61
CA LEU A 161 17.25 -25.99 -11.70
C LEU A 161 15.98 -26.85 -11.76
N PRO A 162 15.97 -27.93 -12.57
CA PRO A 162 14.88 -28.89 -12.59
C PRO A 162 14.61 -29.48 -11.20
N GLY A 163 13.37 -29.87 -10.96
CA GLY A 163 13.02 -30.69 -9.80
C GLY A 163 13.50 -32.13 -9.97
N LEU A 164 13.69 -32.81 -8.86
CA LEU A 164 14.17 -34.19 -8.83
C LEU A 164 13.09 -35.20 -9.21
N GLN A 165 11.83 -34.90 -8.92
CA GLN A 165 10.69 -35.75 -9.22
C GLN A 165 9.43 -34.94 -9.51
N HIS A 166 8.51 -35.53 -10.28
CA HIS A 166 7.20 -34.91 -10.53
C HIS A 166 6.47 -34.63 -9.23
N GLY A 167 5.94 -33.41 -9.09
CA GLY A 167 5.22 -32.99 -7.90
C GLY A 167 6.08 -32.44 -6.78
N GLU A 168 7.41 -32.37 -6.93
CA GLU A 168 8.29 -31.70 -5.95
C GLU A 168 7.81 -30.26 -5.71
N ILE A 169 7.77 -29.84 -4.46
CA ILE A 169 7.34 -28.49 -4.05
C ILE A 169 8.59 -27.68 -3.64
N LYS A 170 8.62 -26.43 -4.08
CA LYS A 170 9.58 -25.42 -3.64
C LYS A 170 8.86 -24.18 -3.16
N GLU A 171 9.31 -23.66 -2.03
CA GLU A 171 8.86 -22.40 -1.45
C GLU A 171 9.97 -21.36 -1.61
N ILE A 172 9.75 -20.37 -2.46
CA ILE A 172 10.75 -19.37 -2.79
C ILE A 172 10.44 -18.07 -2.06
N PRO A 173 11.32 -17.60 -1.16
CA PRO A 173 11.11 -16.38 -0.40
C PRO A 173 10.89 -15.17 -1.32
N TYR A 174 9.95 -14.30 -0.94
CA TYR A 174 9.72 -13.01 -1.59
C TYR A 174 9.25 -11.96 -0.58
N THR A 175 9.44 -10.70 -0.97
CA THR A 175 8.74 -9.56 -0.38
C THR A 175 8.03 -8.78 -1.47
N ALA A 176 7.04 -8.00 -1.09
CA ALA A 176 6.31 -7.10 -1.97
C ALA A 176 5.66 -5.98 -1.17
N GLU A 177 5.26 -4.93 -1.84
CA GLU A 177 4.33 -3.94 -1.33
C GLU A 177 3.01 -4.08 -2.07
N TYR A 178 1.90 -4.01 -1.32
CA TYR A 178 0.55 -4.03 -1.86
C TYR A 178 -0.16 -2.71 -1.54
N TYR A 179 -0.58 -2.00 -2.59
CA TYR A 179 -1.38 -0.79 -2.53
C TYR A 179 -2.80 -1.14 -2.90
N PHE A 180 -3.73 -0.91 -1.97
CA PHE A 180 -5.15 -1.21 -2.13
C PHE A 180 -5.92 0.07 -2.37
N TYR A 181 -6.68 0.12 -3.44
CA TYR A 181 -7.46 1.29 -3.87
C TYR A 181 -8.94 1.03 -3.69
N ARG A 182 -9.68 2.11 -3.51
CA ARG A 182 -11.15 2.13 -3.50
C ARG A 182 -11.67 3.23 -4.42
N ALA A 183 -12.90 3.10 -4.91
CA ALA A 183 -13.52 4.16 -5.67
C ALA A 183 -13.60 5.45 -4.84
N GLU A 184 -13.35 6.58 -5.47
CA GLU A 184 -13.68 7.88 -4.91
C GLU A 184 -15.19 8.07 -4.91
N ASN A 185 -15.74 8.54 -3.79
CA ASN A 185 -17.11 8.98 -3.77
C ASN A 185 -17.16 10.38 -4.42
N PRO A 186 -17.85 10.56 -5.55
CA PRO A 186 -17.90 11.87 -6.21
C PRO A 186 -18.60 12.96 -5.37
N ASN A 187 -19.20 12.59 -4.23
CA ASN A 187 -19.92 13.49 -3.32
C ASN A 187 -19.18 13.77 -2.00
N SER A 188 -17.89 13.45 -1.89
CA SER A 188 -17.10 13.70 -0.67
C SER A 188 -16.25 14.97 -0.81
N ASN A 189 -16.89 16.11 -1.05
CA ASN A 189 -16.34 17.45 -0.88
C ASN A 189 -16.94 18.09 0.35
#